data_10f741b91d3c42a8c0d9c6f5e8d69fdc
#
_entry.id   10f741b91d3c42a8c0d9c6f5e8d69fdc
#
_cell.length_a   1.000
_cell.length_b   1.000
_cell.length_c   1.000
_cell.angle_alpha   90.00
_cell.angle_beta   90.00
_cell.angle_gamma   90.00
#
_symmetry.space_group_name_H-M   'P 1'
#
loop_
_entity.id
_entity.type
_entity.pdbx_description
1 polymer ?
#
loop_
_entity_poly.entity_id
_entity_poly.type
_entity_poly.pdbx_seq_one_letter_code
_entity_poly.pdbx_strand_id
1 'polypeptide(L)'
;MTSTSPRHFLELKDLSRDELEHVFMRSQRIKARFKAYERYWPLQDRTLVMIFEKASTRTRLSFEAGMHQLGGAAIYLNTRDSQLGRGEPVEDAAQVISRMGDMVMIRTFEQAIIERFAKNSRVPVINGLTNEYHPCQILADIFTFIEHRGAIQGKTVAWIGDSNNVCNTWLQAAEVFDFKVHVSTPPGYEVEPDRVGLNGTQHFAQFADPMEAAHGADLVTTDVWTSMGFEAENEERMRDFADWQVDAEMMHIAAPNALFMHCLPAHRGEEVAAEVIDGPQSVVWDEAENRLHTQKALMEFLLLGKVND
;
A
#
# COMPACT_ATOMS: atom_id res chain seq x y z
N MET A 1 32.98 -11.97 -0.98
CA MET A 1 31.58 -11.63 -1.09
C MET A 1 31.41 -10.23 -0.48
N THR A 2 31.25 -9.23 -1.31
CA THR A 2 30.98 -7.85 -0.86
C THR A 2 29.60 -7.85 -0.23
N SER A 3 29.55 -7.69 1.09
CA SER A 3 28.31 -7.54 1.84
C SER A 3 27.68 -6.19 1.48
N THR A 4 26.92 -6.16 0.40
CA THR A 4 25.94 -5.08 0.23
C THR A 4 24.82 -5.36 1.21
N SER A 5 24.48 -4.39 2.06
CA SER A 5 23.32 -4.49 2.95
C SER A 5 22.07 -4.85 2.13
N PRO A 6 21.18 -5.71 2.67
CA PRO A 6 19.95 -6.05 1.97
C PRO A 6 19.12 -4.79 1.70
N ARG A 7 18.42 -4.77 0.59
CA ARG A 7 17.48 -3.69 0.30
C ARG A 7 16.15 -4.00 0.97
N HIS A 8 15.57 -3.00 1.61
CA HIS A 8 14.27 -3.09 2.26
C HIS A 8 13.23 -2.28 1.50
N PHE A 9 11.96 -2.51 1.78
CA PHE A 9 10.84 -1.71 1.28
C PHE A 9 9.90 -1.41 2.45
N LEU A 10 10.27 -0.39 3.25
CA LEU A 10 9.56 0.04 4.45
C LEU A 10 8.64 1.21 4.16
N GLU A 11 9.05 2.03 3.19
CA GLU A 11 8.31 3.16 2.65
C GLU A 11 8.40 3.16 1.13
N LEU A 12 7.50 3.89 0.46
CA LEU A 12 7.54 3.97 -1.01
C LEU A 12 8.85 4.61 -1.52
N LYS A 13 9.38 5.56 -0.75
CA LYS A 13 10.63 6.29 -1.07
C LYS A 13 11.91 5.45 -0.97
N ASP A 14 11.85 4.25 -0.42
CA ASP A 14 13.02 3.34 -0.35
C ASP A 14 13.49 2.86 -1.72
N LEU A 15 12.62 2.93 -2.71
CA LEU A 15 12.94 2.66 -4.10
C LEU A 15 12.87 3.96 -4.92
N SER A 16 13.84 4.13 -5.82
CA SER A 16 13.80 5.24 -6.77
C SER A 16 12.65 5.08 -7.76
N ARG A 17 12.27 6.18 -8.42
CA ARG A 17 11.27 6.16 -9.50
C ARG A 17 11.58 5.10 -10.55
N ASP A 18 12.82 5.03 -11.04
CA ASP A 18 13.25 4.05 -12.05
C ASP A 18 13.12 2.60 -11.58
N GLU A 19 13.26 2.35 -10.28
CA GLU A 19 13.10 1.03 -9.69
C GLU A 19 11.63 0.66 -9.53
N LEU A 20 10.80 1.61 -9.12
CA LEU A 20 9.36 1.42 -9.05
C LEU A 20 8.75 1.22 -10.45
N GLU A 21 9.18 1.98 -11.46
CA GLU A 21 8.79 1.78 -12.85
C GLU A 21 9.23 0.40 -13.38
N HIS A 22 10.41 -0.08 -12.96
CA HIS A 22 10.83 -1.46 -13.25
C HIS A 22 9.90 -2.48 -12.58
N VAL A 23 9.53 -2.27 -11.32
CA VAL A 23 8.57 -3.15 -10.61
C VAL A 23 7.21 -3.15 -11.33
N PHE A 24 6.71 -2.01 -11.83
CA PHE A 24 5.46 -1.96 -12.60
C PHE A 24 5.57 -2.73 -13.94
N MET A 25 6.67 -2.55 -14.67
CA MET A 25 6.91 -3.31 -15.91
C MET A 25 6.94 -4.83 -15.62
N ARG A 26 7.60 -5.25 -14.53
CA ARG A 26 7.63 -6.65 -14.11
C ARG A 26 6.24 -7.12 -13.68
N SER A 27 5.47 -6.30 -12.97
CA SER A 27 4.09 -6.61 -12.55
C SER A 27 3.21 -6.95 -13.75
N GLN A 28 3.30 -6.14 -14.81
CA GLN A 28 2.55 -6.37 -16.04
C GLN A 28 2.93 -7.71 -16.70
N ARG A 29 4.22 -8.01 -16.80
CA ARG A 29 4.70 -9.27 -17.39
C ARG A 29 4.30 -10.49 -16.55
N ILE A 30 4.47 -10.42 -15.23
CA ILE A 30 4.08 -11.48 -14.31
C ILE A 30 2.58 -11.71 -14.32
N LYS A 31 1.78 -10.63 -14.38
CA LYS A 31 0.31 -10.70 -14.53
C LYS A 31 -0.09 -11.39 -15.84
N ALA A 32 0.54 -11.02 -16.95
CA ALA A 32 0.28 -11.62 -18.25
C ALA A 32 0.58 -13.14 -18.25
N ARG A 33 1.74 -13.54 -17.74
CA ARG A 33 2.10 -14.97 -17.56
C ARG A 33 1.11 -15.72 -16.68
N PHE A 34 0.70 -15.09 -15.56
CA PHE A 34 -0.29 -15.70 -14.67
C PHE A 34 -1.63 -15.93 -15.37
N LYS A 35 -2.14 -14.94 -16.11
CA LYS A 35 -3.39 -15.06 -16.88
C LYS A 35 -3.29 -16.09 -18.01
N ALA A 36 -2.10 -16.30 -18.56
CA ALA A 36 -1.82 -17.31 -19.59
C ALA A 36 -1.52 -18.71 -19.02
N TYR A 37 -1.58 -18.89 -17.70
CA TYR A 37 -1.18 -20.14 -17.01
C TYR A 37 0.26 -20.57 -17.29
N GLU A 38 1.14 -19.62 -17.62
CA GLU A 38 2.56 -19.86 -17.83
C GLU A 38 3.31 -19.99 -16.51
N ARG A 39 4.12 -21.03 -16.42
CA ARG A 39 4.96 -21.23 -15.24
C ARG A 39 6.08 -20.19 -15.21
N TYR A 40 6.22 -19.53 -14.04
CA TYR A 40 7.31 -18.59 -13.78
C TYR A 40 7.77 -18.72 -12.33
N TRP A 41 8.94 -19.35 -12.10
CA TRP A 41 9.47 -19.71 -10.79
C TRP A 41 10.83 -19.06 -10.49
N PRO A 42 10.98 -17.74 -10.54
CA PRO A 42 12.26 -17.07 -10.31
C PRO A 42 12.75 -17.19 -8.88
N LEU A 43 11.86 -17.46 -7.92
CA LEU A 43 12.14 -17.58 -6.48
C LEU A 43 12.02 -19.04 -6.00
N GLN A 44 12.34 -20.00 -6.87
CA GLN A 44 12.36 -21.41 -6.48
C GLN A 44 13.24 -21.62 -5.25
N ASP A 45 12.75 -22.42 -4.29
CA ASP A 45 13.43 -22.75 -3.03
C ASP A 45 13.70 -21.54 -2.11
N ARG A 46 13.08 -20.40 -2.33
CA ARG A 46 13.15 -19.23 -1.42
C ARG A 46 12.00 -19.28 -0.42
N THR A 47 12.26 -18.72 0.76
CA THR A 47 11.29 -18.69 1.86
C THR A 47 10.98 -17.25 2.28
N LEU A 48 9.70 -16.86 2.18
CA LEU A 48 9.16 -15.64 2.75
C LEU A 48 8.63 -15.92 4.17
N VAL A 49 9.12 -15.19 5.16
CA VAL A 49 8.55 -15.21 6.52
C VAL A 49 7.60 -14.01 6.67
N MET A 50 6.35 -14.28 6.99
CA MET A 50 5.31 -13.24 7.15
C MET A 50 4.97 -13.09 8.63
N ILE A 51 5.26 -11.94 9.22
CA ILE A 51 4.98 -11.61 10.63
C ILE A 51 3.77 -10.70 10.70
N PHE A 52 2.74 -11.14 11.41
CA PHE A 52 1.49 -10.40 11.57
C PHE A 52 1.19 -10.11 13.03
N GLU A 53 1.08 -8.84 13.36
CA GLU A 53 0.53 -8.35 14.62
C GLU A 53 -0.93 -7.93 14.46
N LYS A 54 -1.29 -7.41 13.27
CA LYS A 54 -2.66 -7.13 12.83
C LYS A 54 -3.11 -8.14 11.78
N ALA A 55 -4.28 -8.74 11.95
CA ALA A 55 -4.86 -9.66 10.96
C ALA A 55 -5.13 -8.95 9.61
N SER A 56 -4.96 -9.66 8.51
CA SER A 56 -5.34 -9.21 7.17
C SER A 56 -5.47 -10.36 6.19
N THR A 57 -6.66 -10.54 5.64
CA THR A 57 -6.92 -11.56 4.62
C THR A 57 -6.20 -11.23 3.31
N ARG A 58 -6.34 -9.99 2.83
CA ARG A 58 -5.76 -9.55 1.54
C ARG A 58 -4.24 -9.57 1.56
N THR A 59 -3.61 -9.00 2.59
CA THR A 59 -2.14 -9.00 2.70
C THR A 59 -1.60 -10.42 2.82
N ARG A 60 -2.22 -11.26 3.65
CA ARG A 60 -1.80 -12.66 3.77
C ARG A 60 -1.94 -13.40 2.44
N LEU A 61 -3.12 -13.36 1.83
CA LEU A 61 -3.39 -14.09 0.60
C LEU A 61 -2.47 -13.64 -0.55
N SER A 62 -2.27 -12.34 -0.74
CA SER A 62 -1.46 -11.82 -1.85
C SER A 62 0.03 -12.17 -1.70
N PHE A 63 0.60 -12.14 -0.50
CA PHE A 63 1.99 -12.54 -0.28
C PHE A 63 2.18 -14.05 -0.29
N GLU A 64 1.32 -14.81 0.40
CA GLU A 64 1.42 -16.26 0.50
C GLU A 64 1.22 -16.92 -0.89
N ALA A 65 0.13 -16.57 -1.59
CA ALA A 65 -0.10 -17.03 -2.95
C ALA A 65 0.96 -16.52 -3.93
N GLY A 66 1.38 -15.25 -3.79
CA GLY A 66 2.41 -14.64 -4.62
C GLY A 66 3.74 -15.38 -4.53
N MET A 67 4.22 -15.65 -3.32
CA MET A 67 5.47 -16.39 -3.11
C MET A 67 5.38 -17.83 -3.65
N HIS A 68 4.26 -18.52 -3.41
CA HIS A 68 4.02 -19.85 -3.96
C HIS A 68 4.03 -19.85 -5.50
N GLN A 69 3.37 -18.87 -6.14
CA GLN A 69 3.33 -18.76 -7.59
C GLN A 69 4.71 -18.42 -8.22
N LEU A 70 5.61 -17.84 -7.45
CA LEU A 70 7.01 -17.59 -7.85
C LEU A 70 7.94 -18.79 -7.58
N GLY A 71 7.39 -19.92 -7.10
CA GLY A 71 8.12 -21.17 -6.84
C GLY A 71 8.72 -21.29 -5.44
N GLY A 72 8.49 -20.31 -4.57
CA GLY A 72 8.94 -20.32 -3.18
C GLY A 72 7.92 -20.85 -2.19
N ALA A 73 8.23 -20.72 -0.91
CA ALA A 73 7.36 -21.04 0.21
C ALA A 73 7.12 -19.84 1.11
N ALA A 74 6.00 -19.79 1.81
CA ALA A 74 5.69 -18.75 2.78
C ALA A 74 5.41 -19.38 4.15
N ILE A 75 5.93 -18.76 5.21
CA ILE A 75 5.69 -19.13 6.61
C ILE A 75 4.94 -17.98 7.27
N TYR A 76 3.76 -18.28 7.78
CA TYR A 76 2.94 -17.33 8.52
C TYR A 76 3.24 -17.41 10.03
N LEU A 77 3.62 -16.28 10.62
CA LEU A 77 3.84 -16.11 12.05
C LEU A 77 2.87 -15.06 12.61
N ASN A 78 2.04 -15.46 13.56
CA ASN A 78 1.26 -14.51 14.35
C ASN A 78 2.08 -14.16 15.61
N THR A 79 2.22 -12.87 15.91
CA THR A 79 2.98 -12.43 17.10
C THR A 79 2.38 -12.97 18.39
N ARG A 80 1.05 -13.17 18.49
CA ARG A 80 0.39 -13.75 19.66
C ARG A 80 0.83 -15.17 19.97
N ASP A 81 1.24 -15.93 18.94
CA ASP A 81 1.64 -17.33 19.02
C ASP A 81 3.18 -17.50 18.96
N SER A 82 3.93 -16.40 18.94
CA SER A 82 5.40 -16.39 18.84
C SER A 82 6.05 -15.73 20.06
N GLN A 83 7.37 -15.85 20.17
CA GLN A 83 8.16 -15.21 21.21
C GLN A 83 8.17 -13.69 21.09
N LEU A 84 8.00 -13.13 19.89
CA LEU A 84 7.84 -11.69 19.66
C LEU A 84 6.72 -11.09 20.51
N GLY A 85 5.58 -11.76 20.60
CA GLY A 85 4.46 -11.36 21.47
C GLY A 85 4.67 -11.64 22.96
N ARG A 86 5.80 -12.27 23.33
CA ARG A 86 6.14 -12.65 24.71
C ARG A 86 7.35 -11.90 25.25
N GLY A 87 7.75 -10.78 24.60
CA GLY A 87 8.82 -9.89 25.08
C GLY A 87 10.22 -10.20 24.55
N GLU A 88 10.35 -11.03 23.48
CA GLU A 88 11.62 -11.16 22.76
C GLU A 88 11.96 -9.81 22.11
N PRO A 89 13.20 -9.28 22.25
CA PRO A 89 13.61 -8.06 21.54
C PRO A 89 13.48 -8.20 20.04
N VAL A 90 12.99 -7.15 19.38
CA VAL A 90 12.81 -7.11 17.92
C VAL A 90 14.13 -7.41 17.19
N GLU A 91 15.25 -6.94 17.72
CA GLU A 91 16.59 -7.13 17.19
C GLU A 91 17.02 -8.61 17.20
N ASP A 92 16.70 -9.34 18.29
CA ASP A 92 17.02 -10.75 18.42
C ASP A 92 16.17 -11.59 17.45
N ALA A 93 14.88 -11.31 17.40
CA ALA A 93 13.99 -11.95 16.41
C ALA A 93 14.45 -11.71 14.96
N ALA A 94 14.88 -10.47 14.63
CA ALA A 94 15.42 -10.16 13.31
C ALA A 94 16.69 -10.97 13.00
N GLN A 95 17.60 -11.10 13.98
CA GLN A 95 18.82 -11.90 13.84
C GLN A 95 18.53 -13.40 13.62
N VAL A 96 17.53 -13.95 14.30
CA VAL A 96 17.16 -15.37 14.17
C VAL A 96 16.44 -15.61 12.85
N ILE A 97 15.36 -14.86 12.58
CA ILE A 97 14.48 -15.07 11.43
C ILE A 97 15.23 -14.85 10.12
N SER A 98 16.05 -13.80 10.03
CA SER A 98 16.82 -13.49 8.82
C SER A 98 17.96 -14.48 8.50
N ARG A 99 18.22 -15.47 9.37
CA ARG A 99 19.12 -16.60 9.10
C ARG A 99 18.40 -17.86 8.60
N MET A 100 17.08 -17.88 8.69
CA MET A 100 16.25 -19.04 8.35
C MET A 100 15.36 -18.79 7.13
N GLY A 101 15.05 -17.51 6.82
CA GLY A 101 14.30 -17.09 5.65
C GLY A 101 15.13 -16.28 4.69
N ASP A 102 14.66 -16.11 3.46
CA ASP A 102 15.29 -15.32 2.41
C ASP A 102 14.70 -13.90 2.32
N MET A 103 13.52 -13.68 2.88
CA MET A 103 12.81 -12.41 2.92
C MET A 103 11.82 -12.38 4.09
N VAL A 104 11.56 -11.20 4.63
CA VAL A 104 10.58 -11.01 5.71
C VAL A 104 9.55 -9.96 5.30
N MET A 105 8.27 -10.21 5.53
CA MET A 105 7.20 -9.21 5.48
C MET A 105 6.63 -9.03 6.88
N ILE A 106 6.45 -7.78 7.29
CA ILE A 106 5.94 -7.44 8.62
C ILE A 106 4.71 -6.55 8.48
N ARG A 107 3.64 -6.91 9.18
CA ARG A 107 2.45 -6.09 9.36
C ARG A 107 2.25 -5.84 10.85
N THR A 108 2.49 -4.61 11.29
CA THR A 108 2.55 -4.21 12.71
C THR A 108 1.85 -2.86 12.93
N PHE A 109 2.02 -2.26 14.10
CA PHE A 109 1.47 -0.95 14.44
C PHE A 109 2.47 0.17 14.11
N GLU A 110 3.63 0.18 14.72
CA GLU A 110 4.59 1.29 14.68
C GLU A 110 5.66 1.09 13.60
N GLN A 111 5.92 2.13 12.81
CA GLN A 111 6.99 2.14 11.80
C GLN A 111 8.37 1.85 12.45
N ALA A 112 8.63 2.40 13.63
CA ALA A 112 9.87 2.18 14.36
C ALA A 112 10.18 0.70 14.64
N ILE A 113 9.16 -0.15 14.79
CA ILE A 113 9.35 -1.60 14.99
C ILE A 113 9.95 -2.23 13.74
N ILE A 114 9.37 -1.94 12.57
CA ILE A 114 9.85 -2.52 11.31
C ILE A 114 11.23 -1.98 10.91
N GLU A 115 11.53 -0.71 11.21
CA GLU A 115 12.86 -0.11 10.99
C GLU A 115 13.94 -0.77 11.86
N ARG A 116 13.65 -1.00 13.15
CA ARG A 116 14.56 -1.73 14.05
C ARG A 116 14.79 -3.16 13.59
N PHE A 117 13.73 -3.84 13.11
CA PHE A 117 13.84 -5.18 12.52
C PHE A 117 14.73 -5.16 11.28
N ALA A 118 14.46 -4.26 10.33
CA ALA A 118 15.21 -4.13 9.08
C ALA A 118 16.69 -3.84 9.32
N LYS A 119 17.01 -2.94 10.25
CA LYS A 119 18.40 -2.62 10.63
C LYS A 119 19.19 -3.84 11.12
N ASN A 120 18.52 -4.84 11.69
CA ASN A 120 19.15 -6.05 12.23
C ASN A 120 18.94 -7.28 11.34
N SER A 121 18.25 -7.14 10.23
CA SER A 121 17.98 -8.21 9.28
C SER A 121 19.14 -8.38 8.27
N ARG A 122 19.39 -9.64 7.88
CA ARG A 122 20.35 -10.01 6.81
C ARG A 122 19.66 -10.17 5.46
N VAL A 123 18.34 -10.09 5.43
CA VAL A 123 17.51 -10.31 4.24
C VAL A 123 16.57 -9.13 4.04
N PRO A 124 16.01 -8.92 2.84
CA PRO A 124 15.02 -7.90 2.59
C PRO A 124 13.85 -7.95 3.57
N VAL A 125 13.39 -6.78 4.00
CA VAL A 125 12.19 -6.58 4.82
C VAL A 125 11.20 -5.74 4.04
N ILE A 126 9.94 -6.19 4.01
CA ILE A 126 8.82 -5.51 3.36
C ILE A 126 7.82 -5.04 4.42
N ASN A 127 7.43 -3.77 4.36
CA ASN A 127 6.31 -3.23 5.12
C ASN A 127 4.98 -3.70 4.53
N GLY A 128 4.30 -4.63 5.22
CA GLY A 128 2.95 -5.07 4.88
C GLY A 128 1.86 -4.09 5.30
N LEU A 129 2.10 -3.26 6.29
CA LEU A 129 1.36 -2.11 6.79
C LEU A 129 1.91 -1.72 8.18
N THR A 130 2.01 -0.41 8.42
CA THR A 130 2.14 0.21 9.75
C THR A 130 1.04 1.27 9.93
N ASN A 131 0.98 1.92 11.10
CA ASN A 131 0.08 3.06 11.31
C ASN A 131 0.48 4.28 10.49
N GLU A 132 1.74 4.38 10.10
CA GLU A 132 2.31 5.50 9.37
C GLU A 132 2.21 5.30 7.85
N TYR A 133 2.42 4.06 7.34
CA TYR A 133 2.51 3.81 5.90
C TYR A 133 1.89 2.47 5.46
N HIS A 134 1.43 2.45 4.19
CA HIS A 134 0.99 1.23 3.50
C HIS A 134 1.57 1.14 2.08
N PRO A 135 2.91 1.01 1.93
CA PRO A 135 3.57 1.15 0.63
C PRO A 135 3.14 0.08 -0.40
N CYS A 136 2.85 -1.14 0.04
CA CYS A 136 2.36 -2.20 -0.85
C CYS A 136 0.98 -1.93 -1.43
N GLN A 137 0.13 -1.14 -0.74
CA GLN A 137 -1.17 -0.73 -1.28
C GLN A 137 -0.96 0.28 -2.39
N ILE A 138 -0.26 1.38 -2.11
CA ILE A 138 -0.05 2.45 -3.08
C ILE A 138 0.73 1.96 -4.31
N LEU A 139 1.63 1.00 -4.15
CA LEU A 139 2.29 0.35 -5.28
C LEU A 139 1.26 -0.30 -6.23
N ALA A 140 0.23 -0.96 -5.68
CA ALA A 140 -0.83 -1.57 -6.48
C ALA A 140 -1.79 -0.54 -7.08
N ASP A 141 -2.11 0.52 -6.33
CA ASP A 141 -3.02 1.57 -6.77
C ASP A 141 -2.45 2.33 -7.96
N ILE A 142 -1.17 2.74 -7.89
CA ILE A 142 -0.47 3.39 -9.00
C ILE A 142 -0.40 2.46 -10.21
N PHE A 143 -0.06 1.19 -10.00
CA PHE A 143 -0.04 0.21 -11.10
C PHE A 143 -1.42 0.05 -11.74
N THR A 144 -2.50 0.02 -10.95
CA THR A 144 -3.86 -0.04 -11.44
C THR A 144 -4.23 1.21 -12.23
N PHE A 145 -3.86 2.38 -11.73
CA PHE A 145 -4.04 3.63 -12.48
C PHE A 145 -3.32 3.58 -13.84
N ILE A 146 -2.08 3.10 -13.86
CA ILE A 146 -1.28 2.97 -15.10
C ILE A 146 -1.96 2.01 -16.10
N GLU A 147 -2.50 0.90 -15.65
CA GLU A 147 -3.21 -0.06 -16.53
C GLU A 147 -4.45 0.57 -17.19
N HIS A 148 -5.18 1.41 -16.45
CA HIS A 148 -6.44 1.99 -16.94
C HIS A 148 -6.28 3.34 -17.65
N ARG A 149 -5.29 4.14 -17.30
CA ARG A 149 -5.16 5.56 -17.73
C ARG A 149 -3.77 5.95 -18.22
N GLY A 150 -2.77 5.06 -18.14
CA GLY A 150 -1.38 5.41 -18.45
C GLY A 150 -0.69 6.14 -17.31
N ALA A 151 0.34 6.92 -17.62
CA ALA A 151 1.19 7.54 -16.63
C ALA A 151 0.42 8.43 -15.64
N ILE A 152 0.70 8.30 -14.35
CA ILE A 152 0.10 9.11 -13.29
C ILE A 152 0.76 10.50 -13.17
N GLN A 153 1.94 10.70 -13.76
CA GLN A 153 2.65 11.98 -13.74
C GLN A 153 1.77 13.12 -14.24
N GLY A 154 1.78 14.24 -13.51
CA GLY A 154 1.00 15.45 -13.83
C GLY A 154 -0.51 15.31 -13.57
N LYS A 155 -0.97 14.18 -13.04
CA LYS A 155 -2.37 13.92 -12.69
C LYS A 155 -2.72 14.48 -11.32
N THR A 156 -4.01 14.47 -11.00
CA THR A 156 -4.53 14.88 -9.70
C THR A 156 -5.26 13.70 -9.07
N VAL A 157 -4.86 13.32 -7.87
CA VAL A 157 -5.52 12.34 -7.01
C VAL A 157 -6.25 13.09 -5.90
N ALA A 158 -7.54 12.88 -5.74
CA ALA A 158 -8.31 13.38 -4.61
C ALA A 158 -8.39 12.30 -3.53
N TRP A 159 -7.89 12.62 -2.35
CA TRP A 159 -8.07 11.84 -1.13
C TRP A 159 -9.17 12.45 -0.29
N ILE A 160 -10.21 11.68 0.02
CA ILE A 160 -11.38 12.12 0.79
C ILE A 160 -11.50 11.24 2.03
N GLY A 161 -11.28 11.81 3.21
CA GLY A 161 -11.36 11.06 4.47
C GLY A 161 -10.23 11.35 5.45
N ASP A 162 -9.91 10.40 6.33
CA ASP A 162 -8.89 10.53 7.38
C ASP A 162 -7.45 10.61 6.80
N SER A 163 -6.58 11.42 7.40
CA SER A 163 -5.16 11.47 7.09
C SER A 163 -4.40 10.25 7.66
N ASN A 164 -4.80 9.07 7.25
CA ASN A 164 -4.26 7.80 7.72
C ASN A 164 -2.99 7.37 6.94
N ASN A 165 -2.51 6.15 7.21
CA ASN A 165 -1.32 5.57 6.57
C ASN A 165 -1.43 5.43 5.04
N VAL A 166 -2.63 5.24 4.49
CA VAL A 166 -2.86 5.18 3.04
C VAL A 166 -2.70 6.58 2.44
N CYS A 167 -3.33 7.60 3.05
CA CYS A 167 -3.15 9.00 2.69
C CYS A 167 -1.68 9.42 2.73
N ASN A 168 -0.98 9.13 3.83
CA ASN A 168 0.43 9.44 3.99
C ASN A 168 1.29 8.84 2.86
N THR A 169 0.98 7.61 2.47
CA THR A 169 1.72 6.94 1.40
C THR A 169 1.40 7.51 0.01
N TRP A 170 0.16 7.97 -0.24
CA TRP A 170 -0.18 8.72 -1.44
C TRP A 170 0.60 10.01 -1.56
N LEU A 171 0.82 10.72 -0.44
CA LEU A 171 1.64 11.94 -0.42
C LEU A 171 3.11 11.65 -0.76
N GLN A 172 3.68 10.56 -0.24
CA GLN A 172 5.03 10.11 -0.64
C GLN A 172 5.09 9.76 -2.14
N ALA A 173 4.05 9.09 -2.64
CA ALA A 173 3.97 8.71 -4.05
C ALA A 173 3.93 9.94 -4.98
N ALA A 174 3.23 11.00 -4.57
CA ALA A 174 3.14 12.24 -5.33
C ALA A 174 4.51 12.87 -5.55
N GLU A 175 5.39 12.87 -4.53
CA GLU A 175 6.76 13.34 -4.67
C GLU A 175 7.60 12.47 -5.64
N VAL A 176 7.44 11.14 -5.56
CA VAL A 176 8.22 10.21 -6.38
C VAL A 176 7.81 10.26 -7.85
N PHE A 177 6.50 10.35 -8.13
CA PHE A 177 5.95 10.24 -9.49
C PHE A 177 5.52 11.56 -10.10
N ASP A 178 5.71 12.70 -9.40
CA ASP A 178 5.41 14.06 -9.89
C ASP A 178 3.94 14.20 -10.30
N PHE A 179 3.03 13.98 -9.34
CA PHE A 179 1.60 14.24 -9.48
C PHE A 179 1.08 15.03 -8.26
N LYS A 180 -0.19 15.40 -8.24
CA LYS A 180 -0.79 16.18 -7.16
C LYS A 180 -1.74 15.33 -6.33
N VAL A 181 -1.75 15.55 -5.01
CA VAL A 181 -2.76 15.03 -4.10
C VAL A 181 -3.56 16.19 -3.52
N HIS A 182 -4.84 16.22 -3.81
CA HIS A 182 -5.81 17.09 -3.16
C HIS A 182 -6.42 16.30 -2.00
N VAL A 183 -6.21 16.78 -0.78
CA VAL A 183 -6.72 16.11 0.42
C VAL A 183 -7.87 16.90 1.00
N SER A 184 -8.96 16.24 1.36
CA SER A 184 -9.99 16.81 2.22
C SER A 184 -10.26 15.88 3.38
N THR A 185 -10.13 16.44 4.59
CA THR A 185 -10.35 15.76 5.87
C THR A 185 -11.30 16.60 6.72
N PRO A 186 -12.07 16.01 7.63
CA PRO A 186 -12.79 16.78 8.65
C PRO A 186 -11.82 17.59 9.53
N PRO A 187 -12.29 18.67 10.17
CA PRO A 187 -11.49 19.41 11.14
C PRO A 187 -10.97 18.51 12.27
N GLY A 188 -9.67 18.59 12.55
CA GLY A 188 -8.99 17.77 13.56
C GLY A 188 -8.36 16.48 13.01
N TYR A 189 -8.57 16.18 11.72
CA TYR A 189 -8.01 15.00 11.05
C TYR A 189 -7.08 15.38 9.88
N GLU A 190 -6.57 16.62 9.90
CA GLU A 190 -5.73 17.17 8.82
C GLU A 190 -4.38 16.46 8.72
N VAL A 191 -3.80 16.55 7.52
CA VAL A 191 -2.43 16.09 7.29
C VAL A 191 -1.43 16.95 8.06
N GLU A 192 -0.53 16.31 8.77
CA GLU A 192 0.64 16.94 9.40
C GLU A 192 1.87 16.71 8.50
N PRO A 193 2.26 17.67 7.64
CA PRO A 193 3.32 17.47 6.63
C PRO A 193 4.67 17.04 7.21
N ASP A 194 5.05 17.59 8.37
CA ASP A 194 6.30 17.24 9.05
C ASP A 194 6.30 15.77 9.51
N ARG A 195 5.14 15.24 9.87
CA ARG A 195 4.98 13.86 10.34
C ARG A 195 5.06 12.85 9.19
N VAL A 196 4.65 13.25 7.99
CA VAL A 196 4.72 12.42 6.78
C VAL A 196 6.10 12.46 6.13
N GLY A 197 6.98 13.37 6.58
CA GLY A 197 8.34 13.52 6.05
C GLY A 197 8.36 14.00 4.59
N LEU A 198 7.45 14.92 4.24
CA LEU A 198 7.40 15.53 2.92
C LEU A 198 8.53 16.57 2.77
N ASN A 199 9.14 16.61 1.56
CA ASN A 199 10.19 17.60 1.23
C ASN A 199 9.62 18.97 0.83
N GLY A 200 8.35 19.19 1.06
CA GLY A 200 7.61 20.41 0.74
C GLY A 200 6.15 20.13 0.43
N THR A 201 5.41 21.19 0.09
CA THR A 201 3.96 21.11 -0.17
C THR A 201 3.59 21.25 -1.65
N GLN A 202 4.56 21.19 -2.56
CA GLN A 202 4.31 21.42 -3.99
C GLN A 202 3.41 20.36 -4.67
N HIS A 203 3.37 19.15 -4.11
CA HIS A 203 2.56 18.02 -4.61
C HIS A 203 1.27 17.80 -3.81
N PHE A 204 0.98 18.67 -2.83
CA PHE A 204 -0.10 18.50 -1.88
C PHE A 204 -0.88 19.80 -1.70
N ALA A 205 -2.20 19.70 -1.64
CA ALA A 205 -3.09 20.79 -1.25
C ALA A 205 -4.21 20.23 -0.36
N GLN A 206 -4.47 20.96 0.75
CA GLN A 206 -5.56 20.62 1.67
C GLN A 206 -6.77 21.50 1.39
N PHE A 207 -7.96 20.91 1.37
CA PHE A 207 -9.25 21.54 1.13
C PHE A 207 -10.18 21.29 2.30
N ALA A 208 -10.92 22.31 2.70
CA ALA A 208 -11.95 22.16 3.74
C ALA A 208 -13.22 21.48 3.19
N ASP A 209 -13.49 21.65 1.90
CA ASP A 209 -14.64 21.08 1.21
C ASP A 209 -14.20 19.86 0.37
N PRO A 210 -14.75 18.65 0.61
CA PRO A 210 -14.42 17.47 -0.17
C PRO A 210 -14.78 17.60 -1.65
N MET A 211 -15.81 18.38 -1.99
CA MET A 211 -16.18 18.65 -3.38
C MET A 211 -15.11 19.47 -4.11
N GLU A 212 -14.52 20.48 -3.42
CA GLU A 212 -13.40 21.26 -4.00
C GLU A 212 -12.16 20.37 -4.23
N ALA A 213 -11.85 19.46 -3.31
CA ALA A 213 -10.73 18.53 -3.47
C ALA A 213 -10.94 17.57 -4.66
N ALA A 214 -12.14 17.08 -4.85
CA ALA A 214 -12.49 16.14 -5.92
C ALA A 214 -12.63 16.81 -7.30
N HIS A 215 -12.86 18.13 -7.35
CA HIS A 215 -13.13 18.83 -8.60
C HIS A 215 -12.00 18.66 -9.63
N GLY A 216 -12.33 18.04 -10.76
CA GLY A 216 -11.39 17.78 -11.85
C GLY A 216 -10.30 16.74 -11.56
N ALA A 217 -10.37 16.02 -10.46
CA ALA A 217 -9.41 14.96 -10.12
C ALA A 217 -9.48 13.77 -11.09
N ASP A 218 -8.34 13.21 -11.48
CA ASP A 218 -8.23 12.05 -12.36
C ASP A 218 -8.51 10.72 -11.61
N LEU A 219 -8.35 10.74 -10.30
CA LEU A 219 -8.62 9.64 -9.38
C LEU A 219 -9.25 10.19 -8.10
N VAL A 220 -10.35 9.60 -7.65
CA VAL A 220 -10.90 9.80 -6.30
C VAL A 220 -10.66 8.52 -5.50
N THR A 221 -10.12 8.66 -4.31
CA THR A 221 -9.83 7.53 -3.42
C THR A 221 -10.12 7.87 -1.97
N THR A 222 -10.50 6.86 -1.20
CA THR A 222 -10.80 6.97 0.24
C THR A 222 -10.45 5.67 0.96
N ASP A 223 -10.56 5.68 2.26
CA ASP A 223 -10.46 4.52 3.14
C ASP A 223 -11.54 4.61 4.22
N VAL A 224 -11.73 3.53 4.98
CA VAL A 224 -12.67 3.48 6.10
C VAL A 224 -12.43 4.63 7.07
N TRP A 225 -13.50 5.24 7.56
CA TRP A 225 -13.42 6.34 8.53
C TRP A 225 -12.82 5.89 9.87
N THR A 226 -13.09 4.63 10.26
CA THR A 226 -12.52 4.03 11.47
C THR A 226 -11.59 2.90 11.11
N SER A 227 -10.28 3.15 11.21
CA SER A 227 -9.25 2.15 10.97
C SER A 227 -9.19 1.10 12.08
N MET A 228 -8.63 -0.07 11.77
CA MET A 228 -8.41 -1.15 12.75
C MET A 228 -7.56 -0.68 13.93
N GLY A 229 -8.11 -0.82 15.15
CA GLY A 229 -7.49 -0.39 16.40
C GLY A 229 -8.07 0.91 16.96
N PHE A 230 -9.00 1.58 16.23
CA PHE A 230 -9.68 2.80 16.64
C PHE A 230 -11.20 2.59 16.81
N GLU A 231 -11.65 1.34 17.00
CA GLU A 231 -13.08 1.00 17.08
C GLU A 231 -13.80 1.71 18.23
N ALA A 232 -13.07 2.11 19.28
CA ALA A 232 -13.63 2.89 20.39
C ALA A 232 -14.05 4.32 20.00
N GLU A 233 -13.51 4.86 18.89
CA GLU A 233 -13.78 6.21 18.38
C GLU A 233 -14.90 6.20 17.30
N ASN A 234 -15.45 5.03 16.98
CA ASN A 234 -16.32 4.86 15.82
C ASN A 234 -17.53 5.81 15.80
N GLU A 235 -18.24 6.00 16.93
CA GLU A 235 -19.41 6.88 17.00
C GLU A 235 -19.06 8.36 16.79
N GLU A 236 -17.90 8.80 17.22
CA GLU A 236 -17.39 10.16 17.01
C GLU A 236 -17.02 10.36 15.55
N ARG A 237 -16.22 9.44 15.00
CA ARG A 237 -15.80 9.47 13.60
C ARG A 237 -16.97 9.42 12.61
N MET A 238 -17.99 8.61 12.88
CA MET A 238 -19.22 8.56 12.07
C MET A 238 -19.94 9.92 11.99
N ARG A 239 -19.87 10.74 13.03
CA ARG A 239 -20.43 12.10 13.01
C ARG A 239 -19.54 13.09 12.30
N ASP A 240 -18.24 13.03 12.60
CA ASP A 240 -17.26 14.00 12.07
C ASP A 240 -17.06 13.84 10.57
N PHE A 241 -17.13 12.61 10.05
CA PHE A 241 -16.93 12.29 8.65
C PHE A 241 -18.22 12.24 7.81
N ALA A 242 -19.39 12.55 8.37
CA ALA A 242 -20.67 12.39 7.68
C ALA A 242 -20.75 13.12 6.31
N ASP A 243 -20.07 14.25 6.17
CA ASP A 243 -20.01 15.04 4.93
C ASP A 243 -18.86 14.64 4.00
N TRP A 244 -18.06 13.61 4.37
CA TRP A 244 -16.91 13.09 3.60
C TRP A 244 -17.19 11.76 2.90
N GLN A 245 -18.45 11.42 2.65
CA GLN A 245 -18.79 10.25 1.84
C GLN A 245 -18.48 10.53 0.37
N VAL A 246 -17.77 9.63 -0.30
CA VAL A 246 -17.62 9.67 -1.76
C VAL A 246 -18.91 9.15 -2.39
N ASP A 247 -19.67 10.02 -3.03
CA ASP A 247 -20.94 9.76 -3.68
C ASP A 247 -20.91 10.04 -5.20
N ALA A 248 -22.05 9.84 -5.87
CA ALA A 248 -22.15 10.05 -7.32
C ALA A 248 -21.99 11.51 -7.73
N GLU A 249 -22.36 12.48 -6.89
CA GLU A 249 -22.20 13.90 -7.19
C GLU A 249 -20.71 14.27 -7.18
N MET A 250 -19.95 13.79 -6.20
CA MET A 250 -18.50 13.96 -6.12
C MET A 250 -17.79 13.32 -7.32
N MET A 251 -18.19 12.10 -7.72
CA MET A 251 -17.65 11.46 -8.92
C MET A 251 -18.01 12.19 -10.22
N HIS A 252 -19.15 12.88 -10.25
CA HIS A 252 -19.58 13.66 -11.41
C HIS A 252 -18.76 14.94 -11.63
N ILE A 253 -18.29 15.59 -10.56
CA ILE A 253 -17.45 16.80 -10.65
C ILE A 253 -15.97 16.49 -10.82
N ALA A 254 -15.54 15.26 -10.59
CA ALA A 254 -14.21 14.79 -10.96
C ALA A 254 -14.01 14.82 -12.48
N ALA A 255 -12.81 14.53 -12.95
CA ALA A 255 -12.56 14.47 -14.40
C ALA A 255 -13.49 13.44 -15.07
N PRO A 256 -13.92 13.67 -16.35
CA PRO A 256 -14.89 12.77 -17.01
C PRO A 256 -14.47 11.30 -17.07
N ASN A 257 -13.17 11.04 -17.01
CA ASN A 257 -12.60 9.68 -17.01
C ASN A 257 -11.98 9.32 -15.66
N ALA A 258 -12.36 10.00 -14.58
CA ALA A 258 -11.86 9.72 -13.25
C ALA A 258 -12.13 8.27 -12.85
N LEU A 259 -11.17 7.67 -12.16
CA LEU A 259 -11.33 6.38 -11.51
C LEU A 259 -11.73 6.56 -10.05
N PHE A 260 -12.37 5.53 -9.50
CA PHE A 260 -12.55 5.37 -8.06
C PHE A 260 -11.75 4.16 -7.57
N MET A 261 -10.99 4.34 -6.48
CA MET A 261 -10.21 3.29 -5.81
C MET A 261 -10.48 3.27 -4.31
N HIS A 262 -10.32 2.10 -3.69
CA HIS A 262 -10.45 1.88 -2.26
C HIS A 262 -9.69 0.63 -1.85
N CYS A 263 -8.80 0.74 -0.86
CA CYS A 263 -7.94 -0.36 -0.41
C CYS A 263 -8.68 -1.58 0.17
N LEU A 264 -9.99 -1.44 0.44
CA LEU A 264 -10.88 -2.45 1.05
C LEU A 264 -10.40 -2.93 2.45
N PRO A 265 -11.34 -3.31 3.38
CA PRO A 265 -12.79 -3.42 3.17
C PRO A 265 -13.45 -2.05 3.05
N ALA A 266 -14.58 -1.95 2.39
CA ALA A 266 -15.35 -0.72 2.29
C ALA A 266 -16.71 -0.87 2.99
N HIS A 267 -17.18 0.20 3.64
CA HIS A 267 -18.48 0.27 4.27
C HIS A 267 -19.42 1.12 3.42
N ARG A 268 -20.21 0.44 2.58
CA ARG A 268 -21.21 1.12 1.73
C ARG A 268 -22.21 1.90 2.57
N GLY A 269 -22.36 3.19 2.25
CA GLY A 269 -23.20 4.12 3.00
C GLY A 269 -22.46 4.86 4.13
N GLU A 270 -21.19 4.54 4.36
CA GLU A 270 -20.27 5.30 5.20
C GLU A 270 -19.31 6.10 4.31
N GLU A 271 -18.04 5.73 4.21
CA GLU A 271 -17.04 6.47 3.42
C GLU A 271 -17.28 6.46 1.92
N VAL A 272 -18.10 5.54 1.41
CA VAL A 272 -18.43 5.45 -0.02
C VAL A 272 -19.86 4.99 -0.24
N ALA A 273 -20.56 5.63 -1.20
CA ALA A 273 -21.87 5.20 -1.64
C ALA A 273 -21.79 3.89 -2.46
N ALA A 274 -22.80 3.01 -2.32
CA ALA A 274 -22.84 1.74 -3.04
C ALA A 274 -22.76 1.93 -4.57
N GLU A 275 -23.43 2.94 -5.11
CA GLU A 275 -23.43 3.26 -6.54
C GLU A 275 -22.06 3.70 -7.09
N VAL A 276 -21.17 4.20 -6.24
CA VAL A 276 -19.80 4.55 -6.61
C VAL A 276 -18.92 3.31 -6.64
N ILE A 277 -18.84 2.58 -5.54
CA ILE A 277 -17.94 1.41 -5.43
C ILE A 277 -18.36 0.28 -6.38
N ASP A 278 -19.65 0.13 -6.65
CA ASP A 278 -20.20 -0.87 -7.59
C ASP A 278 -20.43 -0.27 -9.01
N GLY A 279 -20.07 1.01 -9.21
CA GLY A 279 -20.28 1.77 -10.42
C GLY A 279 -19.18 1.59 -11.49
N PRO A 280 -19.37 2.15 -12.69
CA PRO A 280 -18.47 1.94 -13.83
C PRO A 280 -17.11 2.62 -13.72
N GLN A 281 -16.95 3.60 -12.84
CA GLN A 281 -15.67 4.28 -12.57
C GLN A 281 -14.83 3.55 -11.53
N SER A 282 -15.42 2.60 -10.81
CA SER A 282 -14.73 1.82 -9.78
C SER A 282 -13.83 0.75 -10.39
N VAL A 283 -12.59 0.71 -9.93
CA VAL A 283 -11.59 -0.30 -10.29
C VAL A 283 -11.06 -1.06 -9.08
N VAL A 284 -11.83 -1.06 -7.97
CA VAL A 284 -11.42 -1.65 -6.68
C VAL A 284 -11.09 -3.15 -6.77
N TRP A 285 -11.70 -3.88 -7.69
CA TRP A 285 -11.41 -5.31 -7.87
C TRP A 285 -10.10 -5.54 -8.62
N ASP A 286 -9.79 -4.71 -9.63
CA ASP A 286 -8.50 -4.73 -10.32
C ASP A 286 -7.37 -4.28 -9.39
N GLU A 287 -7.62 -3.24 -8.57
CA GLU A 287 -6.74 -2.78 -7.51
C GLU A 287 -6.41 -3.90 -6.51
N ALA A 288 -7.44 -4.61 -6.02
CA ALA A 288 -7.25 -5.74 -5.11
C ALA A 288 -6.47 -6.91 -5.76
N GLU A 289 -6.74 -7.22 -7.04
CA GLU A 289 -5.99 -8.23 -7.79
C GLU A 289 -4.53 -7.80 -7.98
N ASN A 290 -4.30 -6.54 -8.30
CA ASN A 290 -2.97 -5.99 -8.55
C ASN A 290 -2.04 -6.03 -7.33
N ARG A 291 -2.60 -6.11 -6.12
CA ARG A 291 -1.81 -6.43 -4.91
C ARG A 291 -1.00 -7.70 -5.07
N LEU A 292 -1.56 -8.74 -5.68
CA LEU A 292 -0.85 -9.99 -5.95
C LEU A 292 0.31 -9.77 -6.92
N HIS A 293 0.08 -9.06 -8.01
CA HIS A 293 1.05 -8.94 -9.10
C HIS A 293 2.20 -7.99 -8.76
N THR A 294 1.91 -6.86 -8.13
CA THR A 294 2.94 -5.90 -7.68
C THR A 294 3.79 -6.46 -6.56
N GLN A 295 3.21 -7.20 -5.63
CA GLN A 295 3.99 -7.84 -4.56
C GLN A 295 4.87 -8.97 -5.09
N LYS A 296 4.44 -9.72 -6.11
CA LYS A 296 5.32 -10.69 -6.81
C LYS A 296 6.52 -10.00 -7.43
N ALA A 297 6.30 -8.92 -8.17
CA ALA A 297 7.37 -8.16 -8.81
C ALA A 297 8.30 -7.49 -7.79
N LEU A 298 7.75 -6.99 -6.68
CA LEU A 298 8.54 -6.43 -5.58
C LEU A 298 9.43 -7.49 -4.92
N MET A 299 8.90 -8.68 -4.62
CA MET A 299 9.68 -9.79 -4.05
C MET A 299 10.79 -10.24 -5.00
N GLU A 300 10.50 -10.36 -6.30
CA GLU A 300 11.49 -10.65 -7.33
C GLU A 300 12.60 -9.58 -7.34
N PHE A 301 12.22 -8.30 -7.38
CA PHE A 301 13.16 -7.19 -7.40
C PHE A 301 14.07 -7.14 -6.17
N LEU A 302 13.54 -7.33 -4.98
CA LEU A 302 14.31 -7.25 -3.73
C LEU A 302 15.30 -8.42 -3.59
N LEU A 303 15.01 -9.60 -4.15
CA LEU A 303 15.90 -10.76 -4.09
C LEU A 303 16.87 -10.85 -5.28
N LEU A 304 16.46 -10.46 -6.48
CA LEU A 304 17.23 -10.68 -7.70
C LEU A 304 17.75 -9.38 -8.34
N GLY A 305 17.28 -8.21 -7.87
CA GLY A 305 17.54 -6.93 -8.52
C GLY A 305 16.73 -6.74 -9.82
N LYS A 306 17.22 -5.87 -10.72
CA LYS A 306 16.58 -5.67 -12.02
C LYS A 306 16.76 -6.91 -12.90
N VAL A 307 15.65 -7.56 -13.22
CA VAL A 307 15.61 -8.72 -14.14
C VAL A 307 15.22 -8.21 -15.53
N ASN A 308 16.06 -8.50 -16.51
CA ASN A 308 15.81 -8.22 -17.92
C ASN A 308 15.47 -9.56 -18.60
N ASP A 309 14.22 -9.70 -19.05
CA ASP A 309 13.76 -10.85 -19.87
C ASP A 309 13.96 -10.54 -21.36
#